data_fc8315d6a2cb69cdb80b1d50ab04cf53
#
_entry.id   fc8315d6a2cb69cdb80b1d50ab04cf53
#
_cell.length_a   1.000
_cell.length_b   1.000
_cell.length_c   1.000
_cell.angle_alpha   90.00
_cell.angle_beta   90.00
_cell.angle_gamma   90.00
#
_symmetry.space_group_name_H-M   'P 1'
#
loop_
_entity.id
_entity.type
_entity.pdbx_description
1 polymer ?
#
loop_
_entity_poly.entity_id
_entity_poly.type
_entity_poly.pdbx_seq_one_letter_code
_entity_poly.pdbx_strand_id
1 'polypeptide(L)'
;MTEDDAPLTIKQQARRWAMESRDTPALHAAAMRWCAQDPEHRREFEIADAALTNYIDPAARNVRSRQKQRRRQKLARIAMAASIAAIVLMGAHIVLGQNVSSFRAATPVASRDGEDGKMRLVLVTGKTEVRRVTLSDGSIVTLDADSRLLVSMRADRREITLDHGRAVFSVTHDTARPFVVTTDEGTTTALGTRFSVERRARCQMNVVLFEGHVAVTPPCQGAQNAATGTPRVLQPGQRIRYTGAQSQRNSAIAEPAPSNDEEWVTGVKSYDDETVAAILSEVNLYSDVKLVAATPEIAAMRVSAELHIRNSQSVARHLARSLGLTLDDQQPDRIFLKK
;
A
#
# COMPACT_ATOMS: atom_id res chain seq x y z
N MET A 1 15.76 43.12 16.20
CA MET A 1 16.43 41.85 16.55
C MET A 1 15.34 40.80 16.45
N THR A 2 15.31 40.10 15.32
CA THR A 2 14.33 39.07 14.99
C THR A 2 14.79 37.75 15.61
N GLU A 3 13.87 36.96 16.06
CA GLU A 3 14.03 35.67 16.78
C GLU A 3 14.75 34.55 15.99
N ASP A 4 15.31 34.86 14.81
CA ASP A 4 15.92 33.90 13.85
C ASP A 4 17.45 33.71 14.03
N ASP A 5 18.10 34.31 15.03
CA ASP A 5 19.57 34.27 15.18
C ASP A 5 20.07 33.40 16.36
N ALA A 6 19.25 32.46 16.85
CA ALA A 6 19.71 31.52 17.88
C ALA A 6 20.64 30.45 17.24
N PRO A 7 21.83 30.18 17.80
CA PRO A 7 22.74 29.16 17.27
C PRO A 7 22.06 27.79 17.29
N LEU A 8 22.11 27.09 16.16
CA LEU A 8 21.54 25.73 16.01
C LEU A 8 22.13 24.79 17.07
N THR A 9 21.30 23.99 17.68
CA THR A 9 21.75 22.93 18.61
C THR A 9 22.54 21.87 17.83
N ILE A 10 23.41 21.12 18.53
CA ILE A 10 24.21 20.02 17.94
C ILE A 10 23.32 19.05 17.13
N LYS A 11 22.14 18.70 17.66
CA LYS A 11 21.17 17.85 16.97
C LYS A 11 20.60 18.46 15.68
N GLN A 12 20.33 19.75 15.67
CA GLN A 12 19.84 20.45 14.49
C GLN A 12 20.95 20.58 13.44
N GLN A 13 22.19 20.86 13.86
CA GLN A 13 23.34 20.90 12.97
C GLN A 13 23.64 19.51 12.37
N ALA A 14 23.57 18.45 13.18
CA ALA A 14 23.74 17.07 12.73
C ALA A 14 22.73 16.68 11.65
N ARG A 15 21.45 17.01 11.85
CA ARG A 15 20.39 16.76 10.87
C ARG A 15 20.61 17.53 9.58
N ARG A 16 21.01 18.79 9.69
CA ARG A 16 21.33 19.63 8.52
C ARG A 16 22.50 19.04 7.72
N TRP A 17 23.59 18.69 8.39
CA TRP A 17 24.74 18.03 7.75
C TRP A 17 24.37 16.70 7.10
N ALA A 18 23.56 15.87 7.75
CA ALA A 18 23.13 14.59 7.22
C ALA A 18 22.28 14.74 5.94
N MET A 19 21.47 15.82 5.83
CA MET A 19 20.68 16.12 4.62
C MET A 19 21.55 16.70 3.50
N GLU A 20 22.37 17.73 3.80
CA GLU A 20 23.11 18.49 2.78
C GLU A 20 24.33 17.75 2.23
N SER A 21 24.93 16.85 3.01
CA SER A 21 26.18 16.15 2.64
C SER A 21 26.00 14.98 1.67
N ARG A 22 24.75 14.55 1.37
CA ARG A 22 24.49 13.36 0.55
C ARG A 22 24.79 13.56 -0.93
N ASP A 23 24.47 14.72 -1.47
CA ASP A 23 24.53 14.98 -2.92
C ASP A 23 25.79 15.72 -3.35
N THR A 24 26.61 16.17 -2.40
CA THR A 24 27.78 17.02 -2.69
C THR A 24 29.02 16.53 -1.94
N PRO A 25 30.04 16.00 -2.65
CA PRO A 25 31.28 15.50 -2.00
C PRO A 25 32.00 16.54 -1.13
N ALA A 26 31.95 17.83 -1.53
CA ALA A 26 32.56 18.91 -0.77
C ALA A 26 31.85 19.14 0.59
N LEU A 27 30.51 19.04 0.63
CA LEU A 27 29.73 19.15 1.86
C LEU A 27 29.91 17.91 2.75
N HIS A 28 30.06 16.74 2.15
CA HIS A 28 30.39 15.52 2.92
C HIS A 28 31.76 15.65 3.64
N ALA A 29 32.78 16.17 2.94
CA ALA A 29 34.07 16.43 3.57
C ALA A 29 33.98 17.48 4.70
N ALA A 30 33.11 18.49 4.56
CA ALA A 30 32.86 19.48 5.60
C ALA A 30 32.13 18.86 6.81
N ALA A 31 31.13 18.01 6.60
CA ALA A 31 30.42 17.25 7.64
C ALA A 31 31.39 16.35 8.42
N MET A 32 32.29 15.65 7.72
CA MET A 32 33.30 14.80 8.38
C MET A 32 34.29 15.61 9.23
N ARG A 33 34.70 16.82 8.80
CA ARG A 33 35.52 17.74 9.60
C ARG A 33 34.77 18.23 10.86
N TRP A 34 33.47 18.50 10.73
CA TRP A 34 32.62 18.86 11.88
C TRP A 34 32.49 17.69 12.86
N CYS A 35 32.29 16.45 12.39
CA CYS A 35 32.27 15.25 13.20
C CYS A 35 33.61 14.96 13.91
N ALA A 36 34.74 15.43 13.36
CA ALA A 36 36.06 15.24 13.97
C ALA A 36 36.35 16.20 15.13
N GLN A 37 35.55 17.25 15.30
CA GLN A 37 35.76 18.25 16.35
C GLN A 37 35.30 17.77 17.73
N ASP A 38 34.26 16.92 17.80
CA ASP A 38 33.70 16.41 19.03
C ASP A 38 33.09 15.02 18.84
N PRO A 39 33.28 14.05 19.76
CA PRO A 39 32.63 12.74 19.72
C PRO A 39 31.08 12.83 19.73
N GLU A 40 30.48 13.84 20.35
CA GLU A 40 29.05 14.06 20.38
C GLU A 40 28.52 14.46 18.99
N HIS A 41 29.25 15.33 18.25
CA HIS A 41 28.95 15.68 16.86
C HIS A 41 28.88 14.44 15.98
N ARG A 42 29.85 13.55 16.10
CA ARG A 42 29.87 12.30 15.35
C ARG A 42 28.68 11.42 15.66
N ARG A 43 28.38 11.23 16.94
CA ARG A 43 27.26 10.39 17.40
C ARG A 43 25.91 10.92 16.89
N GLU A 44 25.67 12.21 17.01
CA GLU A 44 24.41 12.83 16.54
C GLU A 44 24.30 12.81 15.00
N PHE A 45 25.42 12.97 14.29
CA PHE A 45 25.45 12.82 12.83
C PHE A 45 25.12 11.39 12.39
N GLU A 46 25.73 10.38 13.03
CA GLU A 46 25.47 8.96 12.73
C GLU A 46 23.99 8.59 12.99
N ILE A 47 23.38 9.12 14.05
CA ILE A 47 21.97 8.95 14.35
C ILE A 47 21.09 9.60 13.25
N ALA A 48 21.41 10.83 12.86
CA ALA A 48 20.68 11.57 11.83
C ALA A 48 20.80 10.92 10.46
N ASP A 49 22.00 10.49 10.05
CA ASP A 49 22.26 9.83 8.77
C ASP A 49 21.62 8.44 8.71
N ALA A 50 21.65 7.68 9.80
CA ALA A 50 20.97 6.40 9.92
C ALA A 50 19.43 6.55 9.83
N ALA A 51 18.87 7.60 10.43
CA ALA A 51 17.46 7.90 10.35
C ALA A 51 17.06 8.24 8.91
N LEU A 52 17.82 9.10 8.23
CA LEU A 52 17.59 9.48 6.84
C LEU A 52 17.80 8.31 5.88
N THR A 53 18.83 7.48 6.09
CA THR A 53 19.07 6.28 5.28
C THR A 53 17.94 5.27 5.42
N ASN A 54 17.38 5.16 6.62
CA ASN A 54 16.22 4.30 6.87
C ASN A 54 14.91 4.85 6.26
N TYR A 55 14.82 6.15 6.05
CA TYR A 55 13.64 6.80 5.46
C TYR A 55 13.69 6.83 3.93
N ILE A 56 14.87 7.14 3.34
CA ILE A 56 15.02 7.42 1.90
C ILE A 56 15.33 6.15 1.08
N ASP A 57 15.98 5.13 1.67
CA ASP A 57 16.35 3.90 0.94
C ASP A 57 15.85 2.62 1.61
N PRO A 58 14.57 2.25 1.39
CA PRO A 58 14.04 0.95 1.81
C PRO A 58 14.74 -0.22 1.09
N ALA A 59 15.41 0.00 -0.05
CA ALA A 59 16.18 -1.03 -0.75
C ALA A 59 17.51 -1.36 -0.02
N ALA A 60 18.14 -0.40 0.63
CA ALA A 60 19.35 -0.62 1.43
C ALA A 60 19.11 -1.53 2.65
N ARG A 61 17.91 -1.46 3.26
CA ARG A 61 17.47 -2.43 4.30
C ARG A 61 17.45 -3.87 3.78
N ASN A 62 17.00 -4.06 2.55
CA ASN A 62 16.91 -5.38 1.93
C ASN A 62 18.28 -5.98 1.55
N VAL A 63 19.26 -5.17 1.18
CA VAL A 63 20.61 -5.64 0.81
C VAL A 63 21.38 -6.15 2.04
N ARG A 64 21.37 -5.41 3.15
CA ARG A 64 22.02 -5.81 4.41
C ARG A 64 21.35 -7.04 5.05
N SER A 65 20.02 -7.12 5.00
CA SER A 65 19.28 -8.30 5.49
C SER A 65 19.52 -9.52 4.60
N ARG A 66 19.57 -9.38 3.27
CA ARG A 66 19.87 -10.44 2.30
C ARG A 66 21.30 -10.96 2.43
N GLN A 67 22.27 -10.08 2.72
CA GLN A 67 23.66 -10.49 2.91
C GLN A 67 23.84 -11.27 4.23
N LYS A 68 23.18 -10.85 5.32
CA LYS A 68 23.13 -11.58 6.60
C LYS A 68 22.36 -12.90 6.48
N GLN A 69 21.29 -12.91 5.68
CA GLN A 69 20.50 -14.11 5.39
C GLN A 69 21.25 -15.11 4.48
N ARG A 70 21.98 -14.63 3.47
CA ARG A 70 22.84 -15.47 2.62
C ARG A 70 23.99 -16.12 3.41
N ARG A 71 24.60 -15.42 4.39
CA ARG A 71 25.60 -16.02 5.30
C ARG A 71 24.96 -17.09 6.20
N ARG A 72 23.77 -16.83 6.77
CA ARG A 72 23.02 -17.81 7.56
C ARG A 72 22.57 -19.01 6.72
N GLN A 73 22.14 -18.80 5.48
CA GLN A 73 21.75 -19.88 4.56
C GLN A 73 22.94 -20.74 4.11
N LYS A 74 24.15 -20.18 3.93
CA LYS A 74 25.36 -20.98 3.64
C LYS A 74 25.75 -21.87 4.84
N LEU A 75 25.65 -21.35 6.06
CA LEU A 75 25.90 -22.12 7.28
C LEU A 75 24.80 -23.16 7.55
N ALA A 76 23.54 -22.84 7.26
CA ALA A 76 22.42 -23.77 7.37
C ALA A 76 22.47 -24.91 6.34
N ARG A 77 22.96 -24.65 5.11
CA ARG A 77 23.13 -25.71 4.08
C ARG A 77 24.20 -26.70 4.43
N ILE A 78 25.24 -26.29 5.14
CA ILE A 78 26.29 -27.19 5.64
C ILE A 78 25.76 -28.04 6.81
N ALA A 79 24.93 -27.49 7.68
CA ALA A 79 24.29 -28.20 8.79
C ALA A 79 23.18 -29.17 8.32
N MET A 80 22.47 -28.83 7.22
CA MET A 80 21.36 -29.65 6.69
C MET A 80 21.82 -30.90 5.94
N ALA A 81 23.04 -30.90 5.38
CA ALA A 81 23.62 -32.10 4.73
C ALA A 81 23.92 -33.22 5.73
N ALA A 82 24.20 -32.88 7.01
CA ALA A 82 24.45 -33.85 8.07
C ALA A 82 23.15 -34.41 8.71
N SER A 83 22.03 -33.69 8.61
CA SER A 83 20.76 -34.11 9.25
C SER A 83 19.87 -34.98 8.37
N ILE A 84 20.02 -34.90 7.05
CA ILE A 84 19.20 -35.69 6.11
C ILE A 84 19.53 -37.19 6.17
N ALA A 85 20.79 -37.56 6.49
CA ALA A 85 21.17 -38.96 6.67
C ALA A 85 20.57 -39.61 7.92
N ALA A 86 20.26 -38.83 8.96
CA ALA A 86 19.67 -39.33 10.21
C ALA A 86 18.11 -39.44 10.15
N ILE A 87 17.47 -38.67 9.31
CA ILE A 87 15.99 -38.64 9.20
C ILE A 87 15.45 -39.74 8.30
N VAL A 88 16.23 -40.21 7.32
CA VAL A 88 15.81 -41.30 6.42
C VAL A 88 15.73 -42.64 7.18
N LEU A 89 16.48 -42.83 8.28
CA LEU A 89 16.45 -44.05 9.09
C LEU A 89 15.36 -44.05 10.19
N MET A 90 14.75 -42.90 10.52
CA MET A 90 13.70 -42.81 11.55
C MET A 90 12.29 -42.56 11.00
N GLY A 91 12.17 -42.36 9.68
CA GLY A 91 10.90 -41.99 9.00
C GLY A 91 9.98 -43.16 8.65
N ALA A 92 10.30 -44.39 9.02
CA ALA A 92 9.45 -45.56 8.67
C ALA A 92 8.37 -45.90 9.70
N HIS A 93 8.23 -45.19 10.83
CA HIS A 93 7.33 -45.59 11.89
C HIS A 93 6.26 -44.60 12.35
N ILE A 94 6.04 -43.47 11.69
CA ILE A 94 4.93 -42.56 12.06
C ILE A 94 4.18 -42.13 10.81
N VAL A 95 3.50 -43.06 10.16
CA VAL A 95 2.41 -42.78 9.23
C VAL A 95 1.15 -43.45 9.79
N LEU A 96 0.59 -42.84 10.84
CA LEU A 96 -0.82 -43.03 11.24
C LEU A 96 -1.20 -41.93 12.25
N GLY A 97 -1.92 -40.94 11.75
CA GLY A 97 -2.82 -40.12 12.56
C GLY A 97 -2.22 -38.84 13.17
N GLN A 98 -2.28 -37.75 12.44
CA GLN A 98 -2.67 -36.47 13.03
C GLN A 98 -3.18 -35.50 11.94
N ASN A 99 -4.39 -34.99 12.16
CA ASN A 99 -5.03 -33.93 11.37
C ASN A 99 -4.14 -32.67 11.35
N VAL A 100 -3.49 -32.41 10.24
CA VAL A 100 -2.83 -31.12 10.00
C VAL A 100 -3.86 -30.21 9.33
N SER A 101 -4.33 -29.23 10.08
CA SER A 101 -5.13 -28.13 9.53
C SER A 101 -4.38 -27.49 8.39
N SER A 102 -4.78 -27.79 7.18
CA SER A 102 -4.18 -27.30 5.94
C SER A 102 -4.37 -25.80 5.84
N PHE A 103 -3.29 -25.04 6.00
CA PHE A 103 -3.21 -23.70 5.42
C PHE A 103 -3.28 -23.88 3.90
N ARG A 104 -4.48 -23.77 3.39
CA ARG A 104 -4.76 -23.81 1.95
C ARG A 104 -4.28 -22.49 1.39
N ALA A 105 -3.06 -22.48 0.86
CA ALA A 105 -2.64 -21.45 -0.09
C ALA A 105 -3.65 -21.53 -1.24
N ALA A 106 -4.53 -20.54 -1.34
CA ALA A 106 -5.48 -20.45 -2.43
C ALA A 106 -4.67 -20.27 -3.73
N THR A 107 -4.62 -21.34 -4.52
CA THR A 107 -4.10 -21.31 -5.89
C THR A 107 -4.86 -20.25 -6.67
N PRO A 108 -4.19 -19.44 -7.51
CA PRO A 108 -4.87 -18.55 -8.42
C PRO A 108 -5.76 -19.41 -9.31
N VAL A 109 -7.07 -19.17 -9.29
CA VAL A 109 -7.99 -19.82 -10.21
C VAL A 109 -7.75 -19.21 -11.60
N ALA A 110 -6.84 -19.80 -12.34
CA ALA A 110 -6.71 -19.53 -13.77
C ALA A 110 -7.86 -20.26 -14.48
N SER A 111 -8.99 -19.59 -14.66
CA SER A 111 -10.06 -20.09 -15.51
C SER A 111 -9.63 -19.87 -16.96
N ARG A 112 -9.42 -20.97 -17.67
CA ARG A 112 -9.35 -20.99 -19.14
C ARG A 112 -10.78 -21.04 -19.69
N ASP A 113 -11.44 -19.91 -19.71
CA ASP A 113 -12.74 -19.79 -20.34
C ASP A 113 -12.64 -18.76 -21.47
N GLY A 114 -12.61 -19.21 -22.69
CA GLY A 114 -12.69 -18.36 -23.84
C GLY A 114 -12.32 -19.10 -25.12
N GLU A 115 -13.24 -19.16 -26.06
CA GLU A 115 -13.11 -19.71 -27.42
C GLU A 115 -11.98 -19.08 -28.26
N ASP A 116 -11.28 -18.07 -27.76
CA ASP A 116 -10.24 -17.30 -28.45
C ASP A 116 -8.79 -17.58 -27.99
N GLY A 117 -8.52 -18.58 -27.16
CA GLY A 117 -7.15 -18.93 -26.72
C GLY A 117 -6.45 -17.88 -25.88
N LYS A 118 -7.15 -16.84 -25.37
CA LYS A 118 -6.62 -15.74 -24.59
C LYS A 118 -6.55 -16.13 -23.11
N MET A 119 -5.37 -16.12 -22.53
CA MET A 119 -5.18 -16.30 -21.10
C MET A 119 -5.80 -15.11 -20.33
N ARG A 120 -6.92 -15.33 -19.67
CA ARG A 120 -7.50 -14.39 -18.71
C ARG A 120 -7.16 -14.84 -17.30
N LEU A 121 -6.55 -13.96 -16.52
CA LEU A 121 -6.28 -14.21 -15.12
C LEU A 121 -7.31 -13.42 -14.28
N VAL A 122 -8.04 -14.11 -13.43
CA VAL A 122 -8.98 -13.50 -12.47
C VAL A 122 -8.31 -13.48 -11.11
N LEU A 123 -8.19 -12.30 -10.53
CA LEU A 123 -7.67 -12.08 -9.18
C LEU A 123 -8.82 -11.62 -8.29
N VAL A 124 -9.03 -12.31 -7.18
CA VAL A 124 -10.08 -11.97 -6.21
C VAL A 124 -9.46 -12.01 -4.82
N THR A 125 -9.80 -11.04 -3.99
CA THR A 125 -9.45 -10.99 -2.58
C THR A 125 -10.70 -11.03 -1.71
N GLY A 126 -10.60 -11.74 -0.59
CA GLY A 126 -11.63 -11.74 0.45
C GLY A 126 -11.63 -10.43 1.26
N LYS A 127 -12.61 -10.30 2.18
CA LYS A 127 -12.82 -9.07 2.99
C LYS A 127 -11.64 -8.68 3.88
N THR A 128 -10.75 -9.58 4.23
CA THR A 128 -9.61 -9.26 5.10
C THR A 128 -8.27 -9.49 4.40
N GLU A 129 -8.31 -9.81 3.10
CA GLU A 129 -7.15 -10.20 2.33
C GLU A 129 -6.60 -9.05 1.50
N VAL A 130 -5.30 -8.78 1.63
CA VAL A 130 -4.54 -7.95 0.69
C VAL A 130 -3.56 -8.86 -0.04
N ARG A 131 -3.58 -8.84 -1.38
CA ARG A 131 -2.79 -9.74 -2.20
C ARG A 131 -1.89 -8.99 -3.16
N ARG A 132 -0.62 -9.36 -3.18
CA ARG A 132 0.36 -8.85 -4.16
C ARG A 132 0.67 -9.93 -5.19
N VAL A 133 0.54 -9.57 -6.48
CA VAL A 133 0.74 -10.47 -7.61
C VAL A 133 1.67 -9.82 -8.63
N THR A 134 2.63 -10.59 -9.14
CA THR A 134 3.45 -10.18 -10.28
C THR A 134 2.83 -10.74 -11.55
N LEU A 135 2.54 -9.87 -12.50
CA LEU A 135 1.98 -10.22 -13.81
C LEU A 135 3.08 -10.72 -14.76
N SER A 136 2.67 -11.30 -15.90
CA SER A 136 3.59 -11.87 -16.88
C SER A 136 4.51 -10.85 -17.58
N ASP A 137 4.12 -9.56 -17.57
CA ASP A 137 4.94 -8.46 -18.09
C ASP A 137 5.91 -7.87 -17.06
N GLY A 138 5.96 -8.44 -15.85
CA GLY A 138 6.75 -7.95 -14.73
C GLY A 138 6.08 -6.85 -13.90
N SER A 139 4.92 -6.35 -14.33
CA SER A 139 4.13 -5.40 -13.53
C SER A 139 3.65 -6.05 -12.23
N ILE A 140 3.56 -5.24 -11.16
CA ILE A 140 3.10 -5.70 -9.86
C ILE A 140 1.76 -5.07 -9.56
N VAL A 141 0.80 -5.90 -9.17
CA VAL A 141 -0.52 -5.48 -8.69
C VAL A 141 -0.65 -5.83 -7.23
N THR A 142 -1.03 -4.85 -6.41
CA THR A 142 -1.45 -5.08 -5.03
C THR A 142 -2.95 -4.83 -4.93
N LEU A 143 -3.72 -5.91 -4.73
CA LEU A 143 -5.16 -5.84 -4.52
C LEU A 143 -5.47 -5.62 -3.05
N ASP A 144 -6.37 -4.71 -2.79
CA ASP A 144 -6.94 -4.48 -1.47
C ASP A 144 -8.00 -5.53 -1.11
N ALA A 145 -8.48 -5.50 0.12
CA ALA A 145 -9.58 -6.32 0.59
C ALA A 145 -10.84 -6.11 -0.28
N ASP A 146 -11.62 -7.18 -0.46
CA ASP A 146 -12.87 -7.18 -1.20
C ASP A 146 -12.71 -6.57 -2.61
N SER A 147 -11.76 -7.10 -3.38
CA SER A 147 -11.44 -6.60 -4.72
C SER A 147 -11.47 -7.70 -5.75
N ARG A 148 -11.93 -7.37 -6.96
CA ARG A 148 -11.95 -8.26 -8.11
C ARG A 148 -11.35 -7.58 -9.34
N LEU A 149 -10.36 -8.25 -9.93
CA LEU A 149 -9.60 -7.78 -11.07
C LEU A 149 -9.51 -8.88 -12.14
N LEU A 150 -9.77 -8.51 -13.38
CA LEU A 150 -9.52 -9.37 -14.53
C LEU A 150 -8.31 -8.83 -15.29
N VAL A 151 -7.39 -9.72 -15.67
CA VAL A 151 -6.17 -9.37 -16.40
C VAL A 151 -6.19 -10.10 -17.73
N SER A 152 -6.00 -9.37 -18.84
CA SER A 152 -5.87 -9.89 -20.19
C SER A 152 -4.64 -9.28 -20.85
N MET A 153 -3.59 -10.09 -21.01
CA MET A 153 -2.36 -9.66 -21.67
C MET A 153 -2.45 -10.00 -23.15
N ARG A 154 -2.37 -8.98 -24.01
CA ARG A 154 -2.39 -9.12 -25.47
C ARG A 154 -1.06 -8.70 -26.07
N ALA A 155 -0.88 -8.98 -27.36
CA ALA A 155 0.33 -8.61 -28.09
C ALA A 155 0.48 -7.09 -28.24
N ASP A 156 -0.63 -6.36 -28.33
CA ASP A 156 -0.72 -4.92 -28.61
C ASP A 156 -1.02 -4.08 -27.35
N ARG A 157 -1.55 -4.67 -26.28
CA ARG A 157 -1.94 -3.96 -25.06
C ARG A 157 -2.06 -4.86 -23.85
N ARG A 158 -2.02 -4.25 -22.66
CA ARG A 158 -2.19 -4.88 -21.35
C ARG A 158 -3.52 -4.39 -20.77
N GLU A 159 -4.56 -5.24 -20.85
CA GLU A 159 -5.91 -4.88 -20.44
C GLU A 159 -6.23 -5.41 -19.06
N ILE A 160 -6.67 -4.52 -18.18
CA ILE A 160 -7.05 -4.83 -16.81
C ILE A 160 -8.48 -4.31 -16.61
N THR A 161 -9.36 -5.12 -16.04
CA THR A 161 -10.70 -4.65 -15.63
C THR A 161 -10.81 -4.76 -14.11
N LEU A 162 -11.06 -3.65 -13.44
CA LEU A 162 -11.37 -3.59 -12.01
C LEU A 162 -12.88 -3.56 -11.83
N ASP A 163 -13.48 -4.71 -11.51
CA ASP A 163 -14.93 -4.84 -11.30
C ASP A 163 -15.37 -4.11 -10.03
N HIS A 164 -14.65 -4.27 -8.93
CA HIS A 164 -14.85 -3.55 -7.67
C HIS A 164 -13.59 -3.62 -6.81
N GLY A 165 -13.53 -2.78 -5.78
CA GLY A 165 -12.44 -2.73 -4.84
C GLY A 165 -11.40 -1.68 -5.16
N ARG A 166 -10.16 -1.92 -4.75
CA ARG A 166 -9.02 -1.02 -4.92
C ARG A 166 -7.77 -1.82 -5.28
N ALA A 167 -6.96 -1.28 -6.17
CA ALA A 167 -5.67 -1.87 -6.51
C ALA A 167 -4.61 -0.79 -6.72
N VAL A 168 -3.36 -1.08 -6.29
CA VAL A 168 -2.16 -0.33 -6.66
C VAL A 168 -1.44 -1.10 -7.76
N PHE A 169 -1.07 -0.39 -8.81
CA PHE A 169 -0.34 -0.89 -9.96
C PHE A 169 1.06 -0.27 -9.98
N SER A 170 2.10 -1.10 -9.99
CA SER A 170 3.47 -0.72 -10.33
C SER A 170 3.76 -1.29 -11.70
N VAL A 171 3.59 -0.46 -12.72
CA VAL A 171 3.59 -0.89 -14.12
C VAL A 171 4.99 -0.86 -14.70
N THR A 172 5.43 -1.98 -15.30
CA THR A 172 6.66 -2.06 -16.06
C THR A 172 6.58 -1.14 -17.29
N HIS A 173 7.63 -0.35 -17.52
CA HIS A 173 7.68 0.58 -18.65
C HIS A 173 7.66 -0.16 -19.99
N ASP A 174 6.65 0.11 -20.80
CA ASP A 174 6.48 -0.44 -22.15
C ASP A 174 5.58 0.49 -22.97
N THR A 175 6.19 1.28 -23.83
CA THR A 175 5.48 2.24 -24.69
C THR A 175 4.77 1.60 -25.87
N ALA A 176 5.20 0.39 -26.28
CA ALA A 176 4.58 -0.33 -27.39
C ALA A 176 3.25 -0.98 -26.98
N ARG A 177 3.09 -1.31 -25.70
CA ARG A 177 1.88 -1.95 -25.15
C ARG A 177 1.35 -1.17 -23.97
N PRO A 178 0.42 -0.23 -24.16
CA PRO A 178 -0.20 0.51 -23.08
C PRO A 178 -0.84 -0.41 -22.03
N PHE A 179 -0.73 -0.03 -20.77
CA PHE A 179 -1.40 -0.67 -19.64
C PHE A 179 -2.70 0.09 -19.35
N VAL A 180 -3.83 -0.56 -19.62
CA VAL A 180 -5.15 0.08 -19.55
C VAL A 180 -5.97 -0.56 -18.44
N VAL A 181 -6.30 0.21 -17.42
CA VAL A 181 -7.23 -0.19 -16.37
C VAL A 181 -8.61 0.37 -16.68
N THR A 182 -9.56 -0.52 -16.86
CA THR A 182 -10.95 -0.20 -17.17
C THR A 182 -11.83 -0.43 -15.94
N THR A 183 -12.73 0.49 -15.68
CA THR A 183 -13.86 0.36 -14.76
C THR A 183 -15.14 0.78 -15.49
N ASP A 184 -16.30 0.56 -14.91
CA ASP A 184 -17.56 1.09 -15.48
C ASP A 184 -17.56 2.63 -15.55
N GLU A 185 -16.71 3.28 -14.75
CA GLU A 185 -16.64 4.74 -14.61
C GLU A 185 -15.53 5.38 -15.46
N GLY A 186 -14.84 4.61 -16.29
CA GLY A 186 -13.81 5.12 -17.19
C GLY A 186 -12.58 4.26 -17.32
N THR A 187 -11.57 4.78 -18.00
CA THR A 187 -10.30 4.10 -18.21
C THR A 187 -9.12 4.91 -17.70
N THR A 188 -8.10 4.22 -17.20
CA THR A 188 -6.82 4.79 -16.82
C THR A 188 -5.73 4.14 -17.65
N THR A 189 -5.01 4.92 -18.44
CA THR A 189 -3.93 4.45 -19.33
C THR A 189 -2.57 4.86 -18.80
N ALA A 190 -1.66 3.90 -18.72
CA ALA A 190 -0.31 4.04 -18.20
C ALA A 190 0.72 3.41 -19.16
N LEU A 191 1.95 3.93 -19.16
CA LEU A 191 3.07 3.37 -19.97
C LEU A 191 4.22 2.83 -19.11
N GLY A 192 4.29 3.23 -17.83
CA GLY A 192 5.31 2.84 -16.87
C GLY A 192 5.23 3.75 -15.67
N THR A 193 4.32 3.44 -14.75
CA THR A 193 3.85 4.35 -13.71
C THR A 193 3.47 3.58 -12.47
N ARG A 194 3.40 4.28 -11.34
CA ARG A 194 2.85 3.75 -10.10
C ARG A 194 1.61 4.56 -9.73
N PHE A 195 0.47 3.90 -9.66
CA PHE A 195 -0.82 4.54 -9.44
C PHE A 195 -1.81 3.58 -8.76
N SER A 196 -2.86 4.12 -8.17
CA SER A 196 -3.99 3.34 -7.66
C SER A 196 -5.26 3.66 -8.42
N VAL A 197 -6.14 2.65 -8.50
CA VAL A 197 -7.53 2.79 -8.95
C VAL A 197 -8.43 2.18 -7.89
N GLU A 198 -9.46 2.91 -7.50
CA GLU A 198 -10.47 2.46 -6.56
C GLU A 198 -11.87 2.62 -7.16
N ARG A 199 -12.69 1.57 -7.03
CA ARG A 199 -14.09 1.50 -7.40
C ARG A 199 -14.86 0.69 -6.36
N ARG A 200 -15.36 1.32 -5.31
CA ARG A 200 -16.10 0.65 -4.23
C ARG A 200 -17.60 0.83 -4.30
N ALA A 201 -18.05 1.88 -4.93
CA ALA A 201 -19.48 2.15 -5.15
C ALA A 201 -19.77 2.40 -6.62
N ARG A 202 -21.02 2.17 -7.01
CA ARG A 202 -21.49 2.53 -8.36
C ARG A 202 -21.33 4.03 -8.60
N CYS A 203 -20.93 4.38 -9.79
CA CYS A 203 -20.69 5.76 -10.21
C CYS A 203 -19.61 6.48 -9.38
N GLN A 204 -18.65 5.74 -8.83
CA GLN A 204 -17.50 6.31 -8.12
C GLN A 204 -16.22 5.64 -8.55
N MET A 205 -15.29 6.43 -9.08
CA MET A 205 -13.92 6.02 -9.37
C MET A 205 -12.97 7.05 -8.79
N ASN A 206 -11.93 6.58 -8.11
CA ASN A 206 -10.83 7.39 -7.61
C ASN A 206 -9.53 6.87 -8.22
N VAL A 207 -8.75 7.74 -8.84
CA VAL A 207 -7.42 7.42 -9.38
C VAL A 207 -6.40 8.32 -8.71
N VAL A 208 -5.34 7.75 -8.15
CA VAL A 208 -4.23 8.48 -7.53
C VAL A 208 -2.95 8.12 -8.26
N LEU A 209 -2.17 9.11 -8.63
CA LEU A 209 -0.87 8.94 -9.26
C LEU A 209 0.25 9.18 -8.24
N PHE A 210 1.11 8.17 -8.05
CA PHE A 210 2.29 8.27 -7.19
C PHE A 210 3.55 8.61 -7.99
N GLU A 211 3.77 7.94 -9.13
CA GLU A 211 4.96 8.13 -9.96
C GLU A 211 4.63 8.02 -11.46
N GLY A 212 5.30 8.84 -12.28
CA GLY A 212 5.13 8.85 -13.73
C GLY A 212 3.95 9.70 -14.21
N HIS A 213 3.21 9.23 -15.24
CA HIS A 213 2.07 9.92 -15.82
C HIS A 213 0.98 8.92 -16.19
N VAL A 214 -0.27 9.25 -15.87
CA VAL A 214 -1.45 8.49 -16.32
C VAL A 214 -2.45 9.40 -16.99
N ALA A 215 -3.10 8.89 -18.03
CA ALA A 215 -4.25 9.53 -18.66
C ALA A 215 -5.53 8.85 -18.18
N VAL A 216 -6.41 9.62 -17.55
CA VAL A 216 -7.71 9.16 -17.06
C VAL A 216 -8.79 9.67 -17.99
N THR A 217 -9.54 8.76 -18.59
CA THR A 217 -10.64 9.07 -19.52
C THR A 217 -11.95 8.67 -18.85
N PRO A 218 -12.86 9.63 -18.59
CA PRO A 218 -14.17 9.32 -18.03
C PRO A 218 -15.04 8.57 -19.04
N PRO A 219 -16.10 7.88 -18.59
CA PRO A 219 -17.05 7.22 -19.50
C PRO A 219 -17.84 8.28 -20.28
N CYS A 220 -18.26 7.93 -21.48
CA CYS A 220 -19.27 8.72 -22.18
C CYS A 220 -20.69 8.38 -21.71
N GLN A 221 -21.52 9.38 -21.64
CA GLN A 221 -22.96 9.18 -21.48
C GLN A 221 -23.53 8.38 -22.67
N GLY A 222 -24.13 7.24 -22.37
CA GLY A 222 -24.90 6.46 -23.34
C GLY A 222 -24.15 5.41 -24.18
N ALA A 223 -22.85 5.25 -24.04
CA ALA A 223 -22.11 4.21 -24.74
C ALA A 223 -21.75 3.05 -23.80
N GLN A 224 -22.28 1.90 -24.08
CA GLN A 224 -22.07 0.70 -23.25
C GLN A 224 -20.64 0.11 -23.33
N ASN A 225 -19.61 0.77 -23.79
CA ASN A 225 -18.22 0.22 -23.80
C ASN A 225 -17.14 1.15 -24.38
N ALA A 226 -17.32 2.46 -24.47
CA ALA A 226 -16.26 3.32 -24.98
C ALA A 226 -16.03 4.54 -24.07
N ALA A 227 -14.81 4.64 -23.53
CA ALA A 227 -14.32 5.86 -22.91
C ALA A 227 -14.07 6.90 -24.02
N THR A 228 -14.94 7.89 -24.14
CA THR A 228 -14.87 8.93 -25.21
C THR A 228 -14.81 10.35 -24.65
N GLY A 229 -14.68 10.50 -23.33
CA GLY A 229 -14.42 11.80 -22.70
C GLY A 229 -13.00 12.31 -22.99
N THR A 230 -12.76 13.60 -22.83
CA THR A 230 -11.41 14.18 -22.96
C THR A 230 -10.49 13.60 -21.86
N PRO A 231 -9.38 12.95 -22.23
CA PRO A 231 -8.42 12.42 -21.26
C PRO A 231 -7.85 13.52 -20.36
N ARG A 232 -7.73 13.22 -19.06
CA ARG A 232 -7.06 14.06 -18.07
C ARG A 232 -5.74 13.42 -17.69
N VAL A 233 -4.63 14.14 -17.88
CA VAL A 233 -3.31 13.68 -17.47
C VAL A 233 -3.07 14.12 -16.03
N LEU A 234 -2.76 13.16 -15.15
CA LEU A 234 -2.37 13.42 -13.78
C LEU A 234 -0.85 13.60 -13.67
N GLN A 235 -0.44 14.45 -12.74
CA GLN A 235 0.93 14.60 -12.27
C GLN A 235 1.12 13.80 -10.97
N PRO A 236 2.36 13.38 -10.63
CA PRO A 236 2.64 12.73 -9.35
C PRO A 236 2.10 13.53 -8.15
N GLY A 237 1.49 12.82 -7.20
CA GLY A 237 0.84 13.44 -6.05
C GLY A 237 -0.55 14.01 -6.33
N GLN A 238 -1.11 13.78 -7.52
CA GLN A 238 -2.49 14.18 -7.84
C GLN A 238 -3.43 12.99 -7.83
N ARG A 239 -4.69 13.29 -7.56
CA ARG A 239 -5.82 12.36 -7.73
C ARG A 239 -6.93 12.98 -8.55
N ILE A 240 -7.76 12.12 -9.13
CA ILE A 240 -9.01 12.51 -9.76
C ILE A 240 -10.14 11.60 -9.25
N ARG A 241 -11.25 12.19 -8.88
CA ARG A 241 -12.47 11.49 -8.48
C ARG A 241 -13.57 11.72 -9.48
N TYR A 242 -14.22 10.64 -9.88
CA TYR A 242 -15.48 10.68 -10.58
C TYR A 242 -16.59 10.20 -9.65
N THR A 243 -17.62 11.02 -9.47
CA THR A 243 -18.88 10.66 -8.81
C THR A 243 -20.00 10.73 -9.83
N GLY A 244 -21.11 10.01 -9.64
CA GLY A 244 -22.18 9.89 -10.65
C GLY A 244 -22.64 11.20 -11.28
N ALA A 245 -22.76 12.27 -10.49
CA ALA A 245 -23.13 13.60 -10.98
C ALA A 245 -22.00 14.30 -11.77
N GLN A 246 -20.74 14.04 -11.44
CA GLN A 246 -19.56 14.63 -12.10
C GLN A 246 -19.18 13.85 -13.36
N SER A 247 -19.35 12.52 -13.35
CA SER A 247 -19.20 11.69 -14.56
C SER A 247 -20.11 12.17 -15.67
N GLN A 248 -21.33 12.58 -15.32
CA GLN A 248 -22.30 13.11 -16.29
C GLN A 248 -21.88 14.45 -16.90
N ARG A 249 -21.05 15.25 -16.22
CA ARG A 249 -20.64 16.58 -16.67
C ARG A 249 -19.20 16.63 -17.22
N ASN A 250 -18.47 15.52 -17.22
CA ASN A 250 -17.05 15.47 -17.56
C ASN A 250 -16.19 16.51 -16.81
N SER A 251 -16.58 16.86 -15.58
CA SER A 251 -16.08 18.02 -14.82
C SER A 251 -15.17 17.65 -13.65
N ALA A 252 -14.72 16.40 -13.55
CA ALA A 252 -13.77 16.03 -12.51
C ALA A 252 -12.44 16.78 -12.70
N ILE A 253 -11.96 17.40 -11.64
CA ILE A 253 -10.72 18.19 -11.62
C ILE A 253 -9.67 17.37 -10.88
N ALA A 254 -8.43 17.39 -11.38
CA ALA A 254 -7.29 16.82 -10.66
C ALA A 254 -7.03 17.67 -9.40
N GLU A 255 -6.90 17.03 -8.25
CA GLU A 255 -6.66 17.66 -6.97
C GLU A 255 -5.45 16.99 -6.27
N PRO A 256 -4.78 17.64 -5.31
CA PRO A 256 -3.73 17.01 -4.54
C PRO A 256 -4.23 15.73 -3.86
N ALA A 257 -3.47 14.65 -3.96
CA ALA A 257 -3.76 13.42 -3.25
C ALA A 257 -3.29 13.54 -1.79
N PRO A 258 -4.01 12.97 -0.80
CA PRO A 258 -3.48 12.81 0.53
C PRO A 258 -2.19 12.00 0.54
N SER A 259 -1.23 12.38 1.36
CA SER A 259 0.07 11.68 1.45
C SER A 259 -0.05 10.24 1.96
N ASN A 260 -1.16 9.90 2.60
CA ASN A 260 -1.44 8.59 3.19
C ASN A 260 -2.31 7.66 2.31
N ASP A 261 -2.58 8.02 1.05
CA ASP A 261 -3.45 7.23 0.16
C ASP A 261 -2.92 5.82 -0.14
N GLU A 262 -1.63 5.55 0.07
CA GLU A 262 -1.02 4.24 -0.15
C GLU A 262 -0.76 3.44 1.14
N GLU A 263 -0.91 4.04 2.31
CA GLU A 263 -0.58 3.41 3.60
C GLU A 263 -1.40 2.15 3.90
N TRP A 264 -2.56 1.99 3.29
CA TRP A 264 -3.35 0.77 3.39
C TRP A 264 -2.59 -0.49 2.90
N VAL A 265 -1.63 -0.32 1.98
CA VAL A 265 -0.79 -1.43 1.48
C VAL A 265 0.06 -2.03 2.61
N THR A 266 0.52 -1.23 3.55
CA THR A 266 1.28 -1.67 4.72
C THR A 266 0.38 -2.16 5.86
N GLY A 267 -0.88 -1.70 5.88
CA GLY A 267 -1.84 -1.95 6.95
C GLY A 267 -1.69 -1.03 8.15
N VAL A 268 -0.78 -0.05 8.07
CA VAL A 268 -0.61 1.02 9.06
C VAL A 268 -0.95 2.33 8.37
N LYS A 269 -1.89 3.08 8.92
CA LYS A 269 -2.36 4.32 8.32
C LYS A 269 -2.36 5.47 9.32
N SER A 270 -1.86 6.61 8.86
CA SER A 270 -1.85 7.87 9.58
C SER A 270 -3.12 8.66 9.28
N TYR A 271 -3.81 9.08 10.31
CA TYR A 271 -4.96 9.95 10.23
C TYR A 271 -4.62 11.28 10.87
N ASP A 272 -4.98 12.37 10.22
CA ASP A 272 -4.79 13.72 10.73
C ASP A 272 -6.14 14.44 10.75
N ASP A 273 -6.62 14.77 11.96
CA ASP A 273 -7.93 15.39 12.20
C ASP A 273 -9.07 14.70 11.43
N GLU A 274 -9.08 13.35 11.42
CA GLU A 274 -10.10 12.56 10.70
C GLU A 274 -11.25 12.17 11.62
N THR A 275 -12.44 12.03 11.06
CA THR A 275 -13.63 11.62 11.82
C THR A 275 -13.58 10.15 12.21
N VAL A 276 -14.08 9.82 13.40
CA VAL A 276 -14.25 8.44 13.85
C VAL A 276 -15.05 7.64 12.82
N ALA A 277 -16.11 8.20 12.25
CA ALA A 277 -16.91 7.55 11.21
C ALA A 277 -16.07 7.11 10.00
N ALA A 278 -15.19 7.98 9.48
CA ALA A 278 -14.32 7.67 8.35
C ALA A 278 -13.31 6.58 8.71
N ILE A 279 -12.68 6.67 9.90
CA ILE A 279 -11.75 5.65 10.40
C ILE A 279 -12.45 4.29 10.52
N LEU A 280 -13.63 4.24 11.15
CA LEU A 280 -14.39 3.00 11.30
C LEU A 280 -14.82 2.41 9.95
N SER A 281 -15.22 3.26 9.01
CA SER A 281 -15.59 2.83 7.65
C SER A 281 -14.43 2.12 6.96
N GLU A 282 -13.21 2.64 7.08
CA GLU A 282 -12.03 2.04 6.48
C GLU A 282 -11.60 0.75 7.21
N VAL A 283 -11.51 0.78 8.54
CA VAL A 283 -11.14 -0.40 9.35
C VAL A 283 -12.10 -1.56 9.15
N ASN A 284 -13.38 -1.27 8.99
CA ASN A 284 -14.43 -2.24 8.74
C ASN A 284 -14.32 -2.96 7.38
N LEU A 285 -13.50 -2.46 6.45
CA LEU A 285 -13.17 -3.19 5.22
C LEU A 285 -12.32 -4.42 5.50
N TYR A 286 -11.49 -4.37 6.55
CA TYR A 286 -10.49 -5.38 6.89
C TYR A 286 -10.88 -6.28 8.05
N SER A 287 -12.12 -6.24 8.52
CA SER A 287 -12.56 -7.01 9.68
C SER A 287 -13.94 -7.60 9.48
N ASP A 288 -14.13 -8.84 9.93
CA ASP A 288 -15.45 -9.45 10.04
C ASP A 288 -16.22 -8.85 11.23
N VAL A 289 -15.51 -8.53 12.32
CA VAL A 289 -16.09 -7.82 13.49
C VAL A 289 -16.13 -6.33 13.17
N LYS A 290 -17.34 -5.76 13.13
CA LYS A 290 -17.57 -4.36 12.76
C LYS A 290 -17.47 -3.44 13.96
N LEU A 291 -16.70 -2.36 13.82
CA LEU A 291 -16.65 -1.27 14.79
C LEU A 291 -17.80 -0.29 14.51
N VAL A 292 -18.53 0.08 15.52
CA VAL A 292 -19.72 0.94 15.42
C VAL A 292 -19.64 2.07 16.45
N ALA A 293 -19.78 3.30 16.00
CA ALA A 293 -20.02 4.43 16.90
C ALA A 293 -21.48 4.37 17.37
N ALA A 294 -21.69 4.32 18.69
CA ALA A 294 -23.03 4.15 19.24
C ALA A 294 -23.94 5.34 19.00
N THR A 295 -23.37 6.53 18.81
CA THR A 295 -24.11 7.77 18.56
C THR A 295 -23.47 8.61 17.45
N PRO A 296 -24.25 9.49 16.78
CA PRO A 296 -23.72 10.41 15.77
C PRO A 296 -22.63 11.35 16.31
N GLU A 297 -22.70 11.73 17.59
CA GLU A 297 -21.70 12.60 18.21
C GLU A 297 -20.35 11.89 18.30
N ILE A 298 -20.32 10.59 18.65
CA ILE A 298 -19.09 9.78 18.66
C ILE A 298 -18.56 9.63 17.24
N ALA A 299 -19.45 9.38 16.27
CA ALA A 299 -19.08 9.24 14.87
C ALA A 299 -18.42 10.52 14.31
N ALA A 300 -18.84 11.69 14.79
CA ALA A 300 -18.33 13.00 14.38
C ALA A 300 -17.05 13.42 15.13
N MET A 301 -16.64 12.73 16.20
CA MET A 301 -15.39 13.04 16.92
C MET A 301 -14.19 12.91 15.99
N ARG A 302 -13.19 13.76 16.19
CA ARG A 302 -11.99 13.82 15.36
C ARG A 302 -10.77 13.27 16.07
N VAL A 303 -9.91 12.61 15.33
CA VAL A 303 -8.72 11.93 15.86
C VAL A 303 -7.55 12.09 14.89
N SER A 304 -6.37 12.37 15.47
CA SER A 304 -5.08 12.25 14.80
C SER A 304 -4.33 11.08 15.43
N ALA A 305 -4.08 10.03 14.66
CA ALA A 305 -3.42 8.81 15.13
C ALA A 305 -2.85 7.98 13.99
N GLU A 306 -1.81 7.19 14.29
CA GLU A 306 -1.34 6.10 13.44
C GLU A 306 -1.98 4.79 13.91
N LEU A 307 -2.71 4.12 13.02
CA LEU A 307 -3.54 2.96 13.35
C LEU A 307 -3.21 1.75 12.47
N HIS A 308 -3.16 0.58 13.10
CA HIS A 308 -3.10 -0.71 12.39
C HIS A 308 -4.50 -1.08 11.88
N ILE A 309 -4.87 -0.59 10.69
CA ILE A 309 -6.25 -0.68 10.15
C ILE A 309 -6.78 -2.10 9.95
N ARG A 310 -5.88 -3.11 9.90
CA ARG A 310 -6.26 -4.53 9.79
C ARG A 310 -6.52 -5.21 11.14
N ASN A 311 -6.39 -4.49 12.24
CA ASN A 311 -6.65 -4.98 13.60
C ASN A 311 -7.73 -4.14 14.27
N SER A 312 -9.00 -4.49 14.02
CA SER A 312 -10.16 -3.77 14.53
C SER A 312 -10.17 -3.64 16.06
N GLN A 313 -9.79 -4.70 16.79
CA GLN A 313 -9.71 -4.65 18.26
C GLN A 313 -8.65 -3.65 18.77
N SER A 314 -7.49 -3.59 18.10
CA SER A 314 -6.44 -2.62 18.45
C SER A 314 -6.92 -1.20 18.19
N VAL A 315 -7.58 -0.96 17.05
CA VAL A 315 -8.16 0.34 16.71
C VAL A 315 -9.25 0.73 17.70
N ALA A 316 -10.19 -0.18 18.04
CA ALA A 316 -11.23 0.09 19.02
C ALA A 316 -10.65 0.51 20.37
N ARG A 317 -9.66 -0.22 20.89
CA ARG A 317 -8.99 0.12 22.15
C ARG A 317 -8.25 1.46 22.10
N HIS A 318 -7.61 1.76 20.97
CA HIS A 318 -6.93 3.04 20.78
C HIS A 318 -7.93 4.20 20.80
N LEU A 319 -8.99 4.13 20.00
CA LEU A 319 -10.04 5.14 19.94
C LEU A 319 -10.73 5.33 21.31
N ALA A 320 -11.05 4.22 22.00
CA ALA A 320 -11.66 4.28 23.31
C ALA A 320 -10.79 5.05 24.33
N ARG A 321 -9.49 4.73 24.38
CA ARG A 321 -8.55 5.42 25.28
C ARG A 321 -8.36 6.90 24.92
N SER A 322 -8.18 7.20 23.64
CA SER A 322 -7.91 8.56 23.19
C SER A 322 -9.11 9.51 23.38
N LEU A 323 -10.32 8.97 23.28
CA LEU A 323 -11.56 9.75 23.31
C LEU A 323 -12.35 9.61 24.62
N GLY A 324 -11.83 8.85 25.61
CA GLY A 324 -12.54 8.60 26.87
C GLY A 324 -13.83 7.80 26.69
N LEU A 325 -13.84 6.85 25.74
CA LEU A 325 -15.01 6.01 25.44
C LEU A 325 -14.84 4.63 26.08
N THR A 326 -15.96 3.93 26.21
CA THR A 326 -16.04 2.52 26.62
C THR A 326 -16.31 1.63 25.41
N LEU A 327 -15.89 0.37 25.50
CA LEU A 327 -16.15 -0.65 24.47
C LEU A 327 -17.23 -1.60 24.99
N ASP A 328 -18.19 -1.88 24.11
CA ASP A 328 -19.18 -2.94 24.32
C ASP A 328 -19.00 -3.97 23.20
N ASP A 329 -18.51 -5.14 23.56
CA ASP A 329 -18.22 -6.29 22.71
C ASP A 329 -19.14 -7.50 22.99
N GLN A 330 -20.32 -7.28 23.58
CA GLN A 330 -21.28 -8.34 23.90
C GLN A 330 -21.84 -9.02 22.63
N GLN A 331 -21.78 -8.35 21.48
CA GLN A 331 -22.18 -8.92 20.19
C GLN A 331 -20.97 -9.54 19.49
N PRO A 332 -21.04 -10.78 19.00
CA PRO A 332 -19.89 -11.48 18.44
C PRO A 332 -19.38 -10.87 17.13
N ASP A 333 -20.23 -10.13 16.39
CA ASP A 333 -19.94 -9.53 15.10
C ASP A 333 -19.70 -8.01 15.15
N ARG A 334 -19.82 -7.38 16.35
CA ARG A 334 -19.74 -5.92 16.50
C ARG A 334 -19.08 -5.51 17.82
N ILE A 335 -18.35 -4.42 17.76
CA ILE A 335 -17.83 -3.70 18.92
C ILE A 335 -18.36 -2.27 18.86
N PHE A 336 -19.10 -1.85 19.88
CA PHE A 336 -19.63 -0.49 19.95
C PHE A 336 -18.70 0.39 20.77
N LEU A 337 -18.42 1.59 20.24
CA LEU A 337 -17.79 2.67 20.99
C LEU A 337 -18.91 3.49 21.65
N LYS A 338 -18.93 3.56 22.99
CA LYS A 338 -19.95 4.23 23.81
C LYS A 338 -19.29 5.23 24.74
N LYS A 339 -20.05 6.23 25.22
CA LYS A 339 -19.64 7.07 26.34
C LYS A 339 -19.75 6.36 27.65
#